data_18b855bea35a89a07647b60ea8103ec1
#
_entry.id   18b855bea35a89a07647b60ea8103ec1
#
_cell.length_a   1.000
_cell.length_b   1.000
_cell.length_c   1.000
_cell.angle_alpha   90.00
_cell.angle_beta   90.00
_cell.angle_gamma   90.00
#
_symmetry.space_group_name_H-M   'P 1'
#
loop_
_entity.id
_entity.type
_entity.pdbx_description
1 polymer ?
#
loop_
_entity_poly.entity_id
_entity_poly.type
_entity_poly.pdbx_seq_one_letter_code
_entity_poly.pdbx_strand_id
1 'polypeptide(L)'
;MLLENKQVAIIGGGPSGLTLARLLQLQNVNVKVYERDLNKNARVQGSPLDLHDESGLAAIRKADLFNEFKNNFMPGADKTRIVDEQATIFFSNHETNLEEDFDNTYFRPEIDRGVLRKIILESLQPKTVVWDSHFISMEAQNGGWLLHFKNGSSAYADIVIASDGANSKIRPYITDIKPFYSGITMLEGNVYQSKKTTPYIDSIIDGGKIMAFGNTKNLLLGQKGGGDLGFYASFKADENWATNNSLDYSDKVQMLEWFKKEYPEWSSVWHELFENVAIPFIPRPIYCMPLNQTWEALPNLTMIGDAAHVMPPFAGEGANMAMLDALELSEYLTSDNYNTVQEAISIYELNMCKRAAKAAQESLENGEKMHSKDALKTMLHFFSEH
;
A
#
# COMPACT_ATOMS: atom_id res chain seq x y z
N MET A 1 -24.79 -5.81 20.88
CA MET A 1 -23.62 -5.65 19.97
C MET A 1 -23.58 -6.83 19.01
N LEU A 2 -23.45 -6.64 17.70
CA LEU A 2 -23.48 -7.72 16.67
C LEU A 2 -22.39 -8.78 16.83
N LEU A 3 -21.25 -8.38 17.42
CA LEU A 3 -20.07 -9.23 17.59
C LEU A 3 -19.96 -9.86 19.00
N GLU A 4 -20.99 -9.75 19.82
CA GLU A 4 -20.98 -10.34 21.16
C GLU A 4 -20.86 -11.86 21.09
N ASN A 5 -19.91 -12.42 21.84
CA ASN A 5 -19.58 -13.85 21.84
C ASN A 5 -19.16 -14.42 20.46
N LYS A 6 -18.75 -13.58 19.52
CA LYS A 6 -18.24 -14.00 18.21
C LYS A 6 -16.72 -13.99 18.17
N GLN A 7 -16.13 -15.00 17.52
CA GLN A 7 -14.72 -15.04 17.18
C GLN A 7 -14.55 -14.42 15.78
N VAL A 8 -13.84 -13.29 15.69
CA VAL A 8 -13.50 -12.65 14.41
C VAL A 8 -12.09 -13.08 13.99
N ALA A 9 -11.95 -13.60 12.77
CA ALA A 9 -10.67 -13.87 12.15
C ALA A 9 -10.37 -12.84 11.04
N ILE A 10 -9.25 -12.15 11.15
CA ILE A 10 -8.70 -11.29 10.09
C ILE A 10 -7.55 -12.03 9.44
N ILE A 11 -7.59 -12.20 8.12
CA ILE A 11 -6.55 -12.90 7.37
C ILE A 11 -5.65 -11.87 6.69
N GLY A 12 -4.41 -11.74 7.21
CA GLY A 12 -3.41 -10.77 6.79
C GLY A 12 -3.13 -9.68 7.82
N GLY A 13 -1.87 -9.56 8.22
CA GLY A 13 -1.33 -8.59 9.18
C GLY A 13 -0.69 -7.38 8.50
N GLY A 14 -1.31 -6.88 7.43
CA GLY A 14 -0.98 -5.59 6.81
C GLY A 14 -1.54 -4.40 7.59
N PRO A 15 -1.31 -3.15 7.13
CA PRO A 15 -1.81 -1.96 7.81
C PRO A 15 -3.31 -2.01 8.11
N SER A 16 -4.15 -2.38 7.12
CA SER A 16 -5.62 -2.46 7.32
C SER A 16 -6.02 -3.54 8.33
N GLY A 17 -5.48 -4.76 8.21
CA GLY A 17 -5.86 -5.86 9.10
C GLY A 17 -5.46 -5.62 10.56
N LEU A 18 -4.28 -5.05 10.80
CA LEU A 18 -3.82 -4.70 12.15
C LEU A 18 -4.62 -3.53 12.73
N THR A 19 -4.92 -2.50 11.91
CA THR A 19 -5.75 -1.36 12.32
C THR A 19 -7.16 -1.83 12.71
N LEU A 20 -7.78 -2.69 11.88
CA LEU A 20 -9.08 -3.27 12.20
C LEU A 20 -9.05 -4.08 13.51
N ALA A 21 -8.02 -4.90 13.70
CA ALA A 21 -7.87 -5.67 14.93
C ALA A 21 -7.78 -4.75 16.16
N ARG A 22 -7.03 -3.65 16.09
CA ARG A 22 -6.93 -2.67 17.16
C ARG A 22 -8.27 -2.00 17.45
N LEU A 23 -8.98 -1.53 16.42
CA LEU A 23 -10.27 -0.88 16.55
C LEU A 23 -11.33 -1.81 17.18
N LEU A 24 -11.37 -3.07 16.74
CA LEU A 24 -12.26 -4.08 17.32
C LEU A 24 -11.92 -4.40 18.77
N GLN A 25 -10.63 -4.46 19.13
CA GLN A 25 -10.19 -4.67 20.51
C GLN A 25 -10.58 -3.52 21.45
N LEU A 26 -10.58 -2.29 20.97
CA LEU A 26 -11.06 -1.13 21.72
C LEU A 26 -12.56 -1.24 22.06
N GLN A 27 -13.31 -2.04 21.29
CA GLN A 27 -14.72 -2.36 21.52
C GLN A 27 -14.91 -3.72 22.23
N ASN A 28 -13.85 -4.29 22.82
CA ASN A 28 -13.85 -5.58 23.52
C ASN A 28 -14.26 -6.78 22.64
N VAL A 29 -14.08 -6.70 21.33
CA VAL A 29 -14.36 -7.82 20.41
C VAL A 29 -13.22 -8.84 20.47
N ASN A 30 -13.58 -10.13 20.46
CA ASN A 30 -12.62 -11.22 20.38
C ASN A 30 -12.12 -11.39 18.95
N VAL A 31 -10.88 -10.98 18.67
CA VAL A 31 -10.29 -10.95 17.33
C VAL A 31 -8.93 -11.64 17.31
N LYS A 32 -8.67 -12.38 16.21
CA LYS A 32 -7.36 -12.93 15.85
C LYS A 32 -6.98 -12.48 14.46
N VAL A 33 -5.69 -12.17 14.28
CA VAL A 33 -5.08 -11.88 12.98
C VAL A 33 -4.18 -13.05 12.61
N TYR A 34 -4.43 -13.68 11.47
CA TYR A 34 -3.62 -14.78 10.94
C TYR A 34 -2.68 -14.22 9.87
N GLU A 35 -1.39 -14.20 10.17
CA GLU A 35 -0.36 -13.60 9.31
C GLU A 35 0.59 -14.67 8.78
N ARG A 36 0.89 -14.61 7.48
CA ARG A 36 1.78 -15.57 6.81
C ARG A 36 3.25 -15.43 7.17
N ASP A 37 3.68 -14.24 7.60
CA ASP A 37 5.06 -14.01 8.04
C ASP A 37 5.39 -14.93 9.23
N LEU A 38 6.63 -15.41 9.31
CA LEU A 38 7.06 -16.30 10.41
C LEU A 38 7.06 -15.60 11.78
N ASN A 39 7.31 -14.30 11.79
CA ASN A 39 7.31 -13.46 12.98
C ASN A 39 7.25 -11.97 12.59
N LYS A 40 7.16 -11.10 13.58
CA LYS A 40 7.06 -9.65 13.39
C LYS A 40 8.22 -8.99 12.60
N ASN A 41 9.37 -9.64 12.53
CA ASN A 41 10.59 -9.12 11.88
C ASN A 41 10.84 -9.75 10.49
N ALA A 42 9.97 -10.66 10.03
CA ALA A 42 10.18 -11.40 8.78
C ALA A 42 9.99 -10.52 7.52
N ARG A 43 9.22 -9.43 7.63
CA ARG A 43 8.92 -8.55 6.51
C ARG A 43 9.98 -7.46 6.36
N VAL A 44 10.54 -7.34 5.16
CA VAL A 44 11.40 -6.22 4.78
C VAL A 44 10.56 -4.94 4.70
N GLN A 45 11.11 -3.83 5.16
CA GLN A 45 10.46 -2.52 5.09
C GLN A 45 10.17 -2.13 3.63
N GLY A 46 8.96 -1.61 3.38
CA GLY A 46 8.56 -1.05 2.10
C GLY A 46 8.90 0.43 1.97
N SER A 47 8.34 1.10 0.96
CA SER A 47 8.41 2.56 0.83
C SER A 47 7.56 3.24 1.91
N PRO A 48 7.89 4.48 2.31
CA PRO A 48 7.07 5.28 3.19
C PRO A 48 5.62 5.40 2.71
N LEU A 49 4.75 5.73 3.62
CA LEU A 49 3.32 5.95 3.36
C LEU A 49 2.97 7.37 3.82
N ASP A 50 2.38 8.14 2.93
CA ASP A 50 1.69 9.37 3.28
C ASP A 50 0.30 9.06 3.84
N LEU A 51 -0.03 9.56 5.02
CA LEU A 51 -1.36 9.37 5.59
C LEU A 51 -2.19 10.64 5.45
N HIS A 52 -3.40 10.47 4.88
CA HIS A 52 -4.34 11.56 4.65
C HIS A 52 -5.26 11.75 5.86
N ASP A 53 -5.67 13.00 6.11
CA ASP A 53 -6.41 13.40 7.30
C ASP A 53 -7.73 12.63 7.48
N GLU A 54 -8.51 12.51 6.39
CA GLU A 54 -9.84 11.90 6.37
C GLU A 54 -9.83 10.36 6.30
N SER A 55 -8.66 9.73 6.17
CA SER A 55 -8.55 8.29 5.95
C SER A 55 -7.51 7.63 6.86
N GLY A 56 -6.25 7.55 6.46
CA GLY A 56 -5.19 6.90 7.24
C GLY A 56 -5.02 7.52 8.63
N LEU A 57 -4.95 8.86 8.71
CA LEU A 57 -4.83 9.57 10.00
C LEU A 57 -6.11 9.47 10.83
N ALA A 58 -7.31 9.51 10.20
CA ALA A 58 -8.56 9.29 10.91
C ALA A 58 -8.58 7.91 11.59
N ALA A 59 -8.14 6.87 10.88
CA ALA A 59 -8.04 5.52 11.44
C ALA A 59 -7.02 5.45 12.60
N ILE A 60 -5.87 6.11 12.49
CA ILE A 60 -4.84 6.18 13.54
C ILE A 60 -5.36 6.94 14.77
N ARG A 61 -6.07 8.07 14.58
CA ARG A 61 -6.71 8.81 15.70
C ARG A 61 -7.74 7.93 16.42
N LYS A 62 -8.59 7.25 15.66
CA LYS A 62 -9.62 6.36 16.23
C LYS A 62 -9.03 5.15 16.96
N ALA A 63 -7.88 4.67 16.50
CA ALA A 63 -7.12 3.58 17.13
C ALA A 63 -6.39 4.01 18.41
N ASP A 64 -6.46 5.30 18.79
CA ASP A 64 -5.72 5.90 19.92
C ASP A 64 -4.19 5.74 19.77
N LEU A 65 -3.68 5.98 18.55
CA LEU A 65 -2.27 5.83 18.18
C LEU A 65 -1.66 7.11 17.59
N PHE A 66 -2.38 8.23 17.68
CA PHE A 66 -1.96 9.46 17.02
C PHE A 66 -0.68 10.05 17.62
N ASN A 67 -0.49 9.94 18.93
CA ASN A 67 0.73 10.43 19.58
C ASN A 67 1.95 9.59 19.18
N GLU A 68 1.80 8.26 19.13
CA GLU A 68 2.84 7.35 18.67
C GLU A 68 3.20 7.63 17.22
N PHE A 69 2.18 7.89 16.38
CA PHE A 69 2.39 8.28 14.98
C PHE A 69 3.20 9.58 14.90
N LYS A 70 2.81 10.66 15.60
CA LYS A 70 3.53 11.94 15.61
C LYS A 70 4.97 11.84 16.10
N ASN A 71 5.25 10.91 17.00
CA ASN A 71 6.61 10.69 17.50
C ASN A 71 7.51 9.91 16.52
N ASN A 72 6.93 9.35 15.44
CA ASN A 72 7.63 8.43 14.53
C ASN A 72 7.43 8.74 13.05
N PHE A 73 6.67 9.79 12.68
CA PHE A 73 6.59 10.21 11.28
C PHE A 73 7.94 10.72 10.78
N MET A 74 8.10 10.90 9.50
CA MET A 74 9.34 11.30 8.84
C MET A 74 9.26 12.78 8.44
N PRO A 75 9.75 13.72 9.25
CA PRO A 75 9.73 15.15 8.93
C PRO A 75 10.41 15.45 7.61
N GLY A 76 9.73 16.22 6.73
CA GLY A 76 10.26 16.62 5.44
C GLY A 76 10.29 15.54 4.36
N ALA A 77 9.85 14.30 4.64
CA ALA A 77 9.80 13.23 3.64
C ALA A 77 8.68 13.41 2.60
N ASP A 78 7.72 14.27 2.86
CA ASP A 78 6.67 14.73 1.95
C ASP A 78 7.19 15.70 0.87
N LYS A 79 8.36 16.32 1.08
CA LYS A 79 8.98 17.25 0.13
C LYS A 79 9.28 16.56 -1.21
N THR A 80 8.92 17.24 -2.29
CA THR A 80 8.97 16.67 -3.63
C THR A 80 9.76 17.55 -4.59
N ARG A 81 10.58 16.92 -5.43
CA ARG A 81 11.18 17.51 -6.61
C ARG A 81 10.64 16.85 -7.86
N ILE A 82 10.28 17.67 -8.87
CA ILE A 82 9.95 17.19 -10.21
C ILE A 82 11.11 17.53 -11.12
N VAL A 83 11.63 16.51 -11.79
CA VAL A 83 12.81 16.65 -12.67
C VAL A 83 12.55 16.01 -14.04
N ASP A 84 13.35 16.39 -15.03
CA ASP A 84 13.38 15.72 -16.32
C ASP A 84 14.30 14.49 -16.33
N GLU A 85 14.42 13.85 -17.47
CA GLU A 85 15.32 12.70 -17.69
C GLU A 85 16.80 13.05 -17.54
N GLN A 86 17.16 14.35 -17.60
CA GLN A 86 18.53 14.86 -17.38
C GLN A 86 18.80 15.20 -15.90
N ALA A 87 17.83 14.96 -15.00
CA ALA A 87 17.85 15.34 -13.60
C ALA A 87 17.84 16.88 -13.38
N THR A 88 17.36 17.65 -14.36
CA THR A 88 17.14 19.08 -14.20
C THR A 88 15.90 19.32 -13.35
N ILE A 89 16.03 20.10 -12.28
CA ILE A 89 14.93 20.38 -11.36
C ILE A 89 14.04 21.48 -11.95
N PHE A 90 12.78 21.20 -12.17
CA PHE A 90 11.76 22.15 -12.64
C PHE A 90 10.81 22.61 -11.52
N PHE A 91 10.65 21.79 -10.49
CA PHE A 91 9.86 22.11 -9.31
C PHE A 91 10.54 21.58 -8.06
N SER A 92 10.50 22.35 -6.98
CA SER A 92 10.94 21.93 -5.64
C SER A 92 10.14 22.68 -4.59
N ASN A 93 9.60 21.97 -3.61
CA ASN A 93 9.01 22.55 -2.41
C ASN A 93 9.92 22.38 -1.18
N HIS A 94 11.19 21.99 -1.35
CA HIS A 94 12.14 21.78 -0.27
C HIS A 94 12.47 23.06 0.51
N GLU A 95 12.40 24.20 -0.15
CA GLU A 95 12.69 25.50 0.47
C GLU A 95 11.46 26.15 1.12
N THR A 96 10.26 25.58 0.92
CA THR A 96 9.06 26.04 1.61
C THR A 96 9.10 25.54 3.04
N ASN A 97 9.13 26.47 4.00
CA ASN A 97 8.86 26.16 5.41
C ASN A 97 7.35 25.88 5.57
N LEU A 98 6.87 24.77 5.03
CA LEU A 98 5.56 24.26 5.40
C LEU A 98 5.70 23.79 6.84
N GLU A 99 5.00 24.46 7.75
CA GLU A 99 4.90 23.99 9.14
C GLU A 99 4.29 22.58 9.10
N GLU A 100 4.89 21.67 9.85
CA GLU A 100 4.37 20.32 10.09
C GLU A 100 3.13 20.44 10.98
N ASP A 101 2.04 20.90 10.36
CA ASP A 101 0.79 21.22 11.04
C ASP A 101 -0.21 20.08 10.86
N PHE A 102 -0.35 19.28 11.90
CA PHE A 102 -1.32 18.18 11.95
C PHE A 102 -2.79 18.64 12.08
N ASP A 103 -3.03 19.95 12.26
CA ASP A 103 -4.37 20.53 12.22
C ASP A 103 -4.73 21.03 10.81
N ASN A 104 -3.75 21.03 9.89
CA ASN A 104 -3.96 21.29 8.48
C ASN A 104 -4.38 20.00 7.75
N THR A 105 -5.61 19.93 7.27
CA THR A 105 -6.17 18.76 6.57
C THR A 105 -5.45 18.42 5.25
N TYR A 106 -4.67 19.34 4.71
CA TYR A 106 -3.84 19.11 3.51
C TYR A 106 -2.45 18.57 3.84
N PHE A 107 -2.05 18.58 5.11
CA PHE A 107 -0.78 17.98 5.51
C PHE A 107 -0.83 16.45 5.40
N ARG A 108 0.11 15.88 4.67
CA ARG A 108 0.22 14.44 4.39
C ARG A 108 1.52 13.90 4.96
N PRO A 109 1.61 13.70 6.28
CA PRO A 109 2.82 13.22 6.92
C PRO A 109 3.19 11.81 6.45
N GLU A 110 4.47 11.64 6.15
CA GLU A 110 5.05 10.37 5.75
C GLU A 110 5.47 9.55 6.97
N ILE A 111 5.29 8.24 6.90
CA ILE A 111 5.81 7.30 7.87
C ILE A 111 6.43 6.08 7.20
N ASP A 112 7.55 5.58 7.74
CA ASP A 112 8.09 4.30 7.31
C ASP A 112 7.06 3.18 7.56
N ARG A 113 6.82 2.36 6.54
CA ARG A 113 5.81 1.29 6.58
C ARG A 113 6.06 0.28 7.70
N GLY A 114 7.31 -0.04 7.98
CA GLY A 114 7.69 -0.96 9.05
C GLY A 114 7.45 -0.33 10.43
N VAL A 115 7.70 0.97 10.57
CA VAL A 115 7.44 1.74 11.79
C VAL A 115 5.94 1.81 12.05
N LEU A 116 5.12 2.16 11.05
CA LEU A 116 3.65 2.16 11.19
C LEU A 116 3.14 0.79 11.63
N ARG A 117 3.59 -0.28 10.95
CA ARG A 117 3.23 -1.65 11.32
C ARG A 117 3.61 -1.98 12.76
N LYS A 118 4.80 -1.57 13.20
CA LYS A 118 5.29 -1.78 14.58
C LYS A 118 4.39 -1.08 15.59
N ILE A 119 4.05 0.19 15.38
CA ILE A 119 3.17 0.98 16.26
C ILE A 119 1.84 0.24 16.47
N ILE A 120 1.20 -0.20 15.37
CA ILE A 120 -0.09 -0.88 15.46
C ILE A 120 0.06 -2.26 16.13
N LEU A 121 1.08 -3.04 15.79
CA LEU A 121 1.35 -4.34 16.41
C LEU A 121 1.56 -4.25 17.93
N GLU A 122 2.33 -3.25 18.39
CA GLU A 122 2.63 -3.07 19.82
C GLU A 122 1.41 -2.61 20.62
N SER A 123 0.39 -2.05 19.97
CA SER A 123 -0.87 -1.65 20.59
C SER A 123 -1.85 -2.81 20.80
N LEU A 124 -1.64 -3.94 20.13
CA LEU A 124 -2.52 -5.09 20.20
C LEU A 124 -2.30 -5.91 21.49
N GLN A 125 -3.36 -6.53 21.97
CA GLN A 125 -3.26 -7.48 23.10
C GLN A 125 -2.31 -8.63 22.73
N PRO A 126 -1.59 -9.19 23.71
CA PRO A 126 -0.71 -10.33 23.49
C PRO A 126 -1.42 -11.52 22.80
N LYS A 127 -0.73 -12.17 21.86
CA LYS A 127 -1.24 -13.33 21.11
C LYS A 127 -2.43 -13.04 20.18
N THR A 128 -2.70 -11.78 19.87
CA THR A 128 -3.72 -11.41 18.87
C THR A 128 -3.27 -11.85 17.47
N VAL A 129 -1.99 -11.65 17.14
CA VAL A 129 -1.44 -12.09 15.85
C VAL A 129 -0.91 -13.51 15.98
N VAL A 130 -1.42 -14.39 15.11
CA VAL A 130 -0.97 -15.77 14.93
C VAL A 130 -0.08 -15.81 13.70
N TRP A 131 1.21 -15.90 13.95
CA TRP A 131 2.25 -15.93 12.93
C TRP A 131 2.34 -17.28 12.21
N ASP A 132 3.07 -17.34 11.08
CA ASP A 132 3.23 -18.54 10.24
C ASP A 132 1.89 -19.14 9.79
N SER A 133 0.88 -18.30 9.62
CA SER A 133 -0.49 -18.69 9.29
C SER A 133 -0.83 -18.33 7.84
N HIS A 134 -0.08 -18.90 6.89
CA HIS A 134 -0.35 -18.70 5.48
C HIS A 134 -1.65 -19.42 5.08
N PHE A 135 -2.71 -18.65 4.88
CA PHE A 135 -4.03 -19.16 4.51
C PHE A 135 -3.99 -19.91 3.17
N ILE A 136 -4.62 -21.07 3.10
CA ILE A 136 -4.74 -21.89 1.89
C ILE A 136 -6.18 -22.13 1.45
N SER A 137 -7.09 -22.40 2.38
CA SER A 137 -8.52 -22.65 2.10
C SER A 137 -9.36 -22.49 3.35
N MET A 138 -10.67 -22.43 3.17
CA MET A 138 -11.65 -22.51 4.25
C MET A 138 -12.89 -23.28 3.81
N GLU A 139 -13.64 -23.80 4.80
CA GLU A 139 -14.92 -24.46 4.59
C GLU A 139 -15.96 -24.02 5.63
N ALA A 140 -17.21 -24.03 5.23
CA ALA A 140 -18.30 -23.67 6.15
C ALA A 140 -18.44 -24.73 7.25
N GLN A 141 -18.50 -24.27 8.51
CA GLN A 141 -18.63 -25.14 9.68
C GLN A 141 -19.46 -24.45 10.78
N ASN A 142 -20.49 -25.10 11.28
CA ASN A 142 -21.27 -24.64 12.45
C ASN A 142 -21.75 -23.17 12.38
N GLY A 143 -22.10 -22.69 11.17
CA GLY A 143 -22.53 -21.31 10.97
C GLY A 143 -21.39 -20.28 10.84
N GLY A 144 -20.14 -20.72 10.90
CA GLY A 144 -18.92 -19.97 10.67
C GLY A 144 -18.03 -20.67 9.63
N TRP A 145 -16.73 -20.51 9.79
CA TRP A 145 -15.71 -20.97 8.86
C TRP A 145 -14.60 -21.74 9.59
N LEU A 146 -14.19 -22.88 9.05
CA LEU A 146 -12.95 -23.56 9.43
C LEU A 146 -11.85 -23.15 8.44
N LEU A 147 -10.84 -22.46 8.95
CA LEU A 147 -9.70 -21.94 8.19
C LEU A 147 -8.55 -22.95 8.20
N HIS A 148 -7.90 -23.17 7.06
CA HIS A 148 -6.74 -24.05 6.92
C HIS A 148 -5.49 -23.27 6.52
N PHE A 149 -4.36 -23.57 7.16
CA PHE A 149 -3.09 -22.89 6.95
C PHE A 149 -2.01 -23.85 6.44
N LYS A 150 -1.04 -23.29 5.70
CA LYS A 150 0.06 -24.07 5.07
C LYS A 150 0.91 -24.87 6.05
N ASN A 151 1.02 -24.40 7.29
CA ASN A 151 1.75 -25.09 8.37
C ASN A 151 0.98 -26.30 8.93
N GLY A 152 -0.20 -26.65 8.39
CA GLY A 152 -1.04 -27.76 8.81
C GLY A 152 -1.99 -27.44 9.96
N SER A 153 -1.94 -26.23 10.53
CA SER A 153 -2.89 -25.81 11.55
C SER A 153 -4.24 -25.41 10.94
N SER A 154 -5.28 -25.40 11.78
CA SER A 154 -6.60 -24.89 11.44
C SER A 154 -7.17 -24.05 12.57
N ALA A 155 -8.13 -23.17 12.24
CA ALA A 155 -8.82 -22.32 13.22
C ALA A 155 -10.28 -22.12 12.82
N TYR A 156 -11.17 -22.10 13.79
CA TYR A 156 -12.58 -21.73 13.59
C TYR A 156 -12.78 -20.24 13.82
N ALA A 157 -13.66 -19.64 13.03
CA ALA A 157 -14.13 -18.27 13.24
C ALA A 157 -15.62 -18.14 12.89
N ASP A 158 -16.35 -17.35 13.66
CA ASP A 158 -17.74 -17.00 13.33
C ASP A 158 -17.80 -16.02 12.16
N ILE A 159 -16.82 -15.12 12.07
CA ILE A 159 -16.73 -14.08 11.04
C ILE A 159 -15.29 -14.04 10.51
N VAL A 160 -15.15 -13.98 9.19
CA VAL A 160 -13.85 -13.87 8.51
C VAL A 160 -13.77 -12.56 7.73
N ILE A 161 -12.66 -11.85 7.88
CA ILE A 161 -12.37 -10.61 7.15
C ILE A 161 -11.06 -10.79 6.40
N ALA A 162 -11.14 -10.75 5.06
CA ALA A 162 -9.96 -10.82 4.21
C ALA A 162 -9.22 -9.48 4.20
N SER A 163 -7.94 -9.51 4.57
CA SER A 163 -6.97 -8.43 4.49
C SER A 163 -5.65 -8.96 3.92
N ASP A 164 -5.74 -10.00 3.06
CA ASP A 164 -4.62 -10.79 2.54
C ASP A 164 -4.00 -10.19 1.25
N GLY A 165 -4.42 -8.99 0.89
CA GLY A 165 -3.80 -8.16 -0.15
C GLY A 165 -4.26 -8.49 -1.57
N ALA A 166 -3.56 -7.90 -2.54
CA ALA A 166 -3.93 -7.91 -3.96
C ALA A 166 -4.20 -9.31 -4.54
N ASN A 167 -3.42 -10.32 -4.08
CA ASN A 167 -3.55 -11.72 -4.47
C ASN A 167 -4.41 -12.53 -3.48
N SER A 168 -5.47 -11.93 -2.95
CA SER A 168 -6.36 -12.55 -1.97
C SER A 168 -6.82 -13.94 -2.40
N LYS A 169 -6.62 -14.91 -1.51
CA LYS A 169 -7.16 -16.27 -1.66
C LYS A 169 -8.57 -16.40 -1.10
N ILE A 170 -9.04 -15.38 -0.38
CA ILE A 170 -10.39 -15.35 0.17
C ILE A 170 -11.38 -14.69 -0.80
N ARG A 171 -10.93 -13.71 -1.61
CA ARG A 171 -11.80 -13.06 -2.61
C ARG A 171 -12.65 -14.03 -3.43
N PRO A 172 -12.14 -15.19 -3.94
CA PRO A 172 -12.94 -16.15 -4.69
C PRO A 172 -14.12 -16.80 -3.93
N TYR A 173 -14.16 -16.71 -2.60
CA TYR A 173 -15.31 -17.14 -1.81
C TYR A 173 -16.42 -16.09 -1.75
N ILE A 174 -16.13 -14.85 -2.15
CA ILE A 174 -17.07 -13.72 -2.13
C ILE A 174 -17.53 -13.37 -3.55
N THR A 175 -16.58 -13.33 -4.50
CA THR A 175 -16.85 -12.91 -5.89
C THR A 175 -15.84 -13.50 -6.86
N ASP A 176 -16.30 -13.76 -8.10
CA ASP A 176 -15.44 -14.20 -9.23
C ASP A 176 -14.75 -13.03 -9.94
N ILE A 177 -14.99 -11.78 -9.52
CA ILE A 177 -14.40 -10.58 -10.10
C ILE A 177 -12.89 -10.58 -9.85
N LYS A 178 -12.13 -10.36 -10.94
CA LYS A 178 -10.67 -10.37 -10.91
C LYS A 178 -10.12 -8.99 -11.26
N PRO A 179 -8.95 -8.61 -10.72
CA PRO A 179 -8.26 -7.42 -11.16
C PRO A 179 -7.80 -7.56 -12.61
N PHE A 180 -7.77 -6.45 -13.32
CA PHE A 180 -7.21 -6.36 -14.67
C PHE A 180 -5.83 -5.65 -14.62
N TYR A 181 -4.98 -5.95 -15.59
CA TYR A 181 -3.70 -5.30 -15.75
C TYR A 181 -3.86 -3.89 -16.32
N SER A 182 -3.22 -2.90 -15.71
CA SER A 182 -3.35 -1.48 -16.10
C SER A 182 -2.54 -1.07 -17.35
N GLY A 183 -1.74 -1.97 -17.91
CA GLY A 183 -0.81 -1.63 -19.00
C GLY A 183 0.55 -1.11 -18.51
N ILE A 184 0.77 -1.00 -17.19
CA ILE A 184 1.98 -0.44 -16.60
C ILE A 184 2.68 -1.48 -15.73
N THR A 185 4.00 -1.57 -15.89
CA THR A 185 4.88 -2.35 -15.01
C THR A 185 5.88 -1.41 -14.34
N MET A 186 6.14 -1.63 -13.06
CA MET A 186 7.18 -0.96 -12.29
C MET A 186 8.27 -1.96 -11.94
N LEU A 187 9.53 -1.53 -12.00
CA LEU A 187 10.67 -2.28 -11.50
C LEU A 187 11.13 -1.64 -10.20
N GLU A 188 10.89 -2.32 -9.08
CA GLU A 188 11.27 -1.83 -7.75
C GLU A 188 12.73 -2.14 -7.45
N GLY A 189 13.46 -1.13 -6.99
CA GLY A 189 14.82 -1.25 -6.46
C GLY A 189 14.96 -0.53 -5.12
N ASN A 190 15.94 -0.97 -4.34
CA ASN A 190 16.29 -0.37 -3.06
C ASN A 190 17.80 -0.12 -3.01
N VAL A 191 18.21 1.02 -2.47
CA VAL A 191 19.62 1.37 -2.25
C VAL A 191 19.83 1.61 -0.77
N TYR A 192 20.79 0.92 -0.17
CA TYR A 192 21.12 1.10 1.24
C TYR A 192 22.22 2.15 1.41
N GLN A 193 22.12 2.98 2.47
CA GLN A 193 23.07 4.04 2.79
C GLN A 193 23.28 4.99 1.60
N SER A 194 22.20 5.56 1.04
CA SER A 194 22.17 6.34 -0.21
C SER A 194 23.21 7.46 -0.24
N LYS A 195 23.40 8.17 0.88
CA LYS A 195 24.43 9.21 1.01
C LYS A 195 25.85 8.75 0.66
N LYS A 196 26.14 7.45 0.87
CA LYS A 196 27.45 6.87 0.58
C LYS A 196 27.51 6.22 -0.79
N THR A 197 26.44 5.53 -1.18
CA THR A 197 26.41 4.65 -2.37
C THR A 197 25.91 5.35 -3.61
N THR A 198 25.01 6.33 -3.46
CA THR A 198 24.42 7.13 -4.54
C THR A 198 24.46 8.62 -4.16
N PRO A 199 25.67 9.22 -3.96
CA PRO A 199 25.81 10.55 -3.36
C PRO A 199 25.16 11.66 -4.20
N TYR A 200 25.17 11.55 -5.52
CA TYR A 200 24.52 12.54 -6.37
C TYR A 200 23.00 12.48 -6.23
N ILE A 201 22.41 11.27 -6.35
CA ILE A 201 20.96 11.07 -6.16
C ILE A 201 20.54 11.48 -4.75
N ASP A 202 21.31 11.12 -3.72
CA ASP A 202 21.05 11.54 -2.34
C ASP A 202 21.01 13.06 -2.18
N SER A 203 21.92 13.78 -2.88
CA SER A 203 21.96 15.25 -2.84
C SER A 203 20.76 15.91 -3.51
N ILE A 204 20.20 15.30 -4.55
CA ILE A 204 19.03 15.86 -5.24
C ILE A 204 17.69 15.37 -4.66
N ILE A 205 17.66 14.28 -3.88
CA ILE A 205 16.45 13.85 -3.15
C ILE A 205 16.30 14.57 -1.81
N ASP A 206 17.40 14.84 -1.15
CA ASP A 206 17.51 15.69 0.06
C ASP A 206 16.43 15.38 1.12
N GLY A 207 16.29 14.10 1.46
CA GLY A 207 15.36 13.61 2.47
C GLY A 207 13.91 13.43 2.00
N GLY A 208 13.54 13.89 0.82
CA GLY A 208 12.18 13.87 0.27
C GLY A 208 11.96 12.82 -0.83
N LYS A 209 11.29 13.26 -1.90
CA LYS A 209 10.91 12.45 -3.06
C LYS A 209 11.39 13.10 -4.37
N ILE A 210 11.62 12.27 -5.38
CA ILE A 210 11.84 12.71 -6.77
C ILE A 210 10.81 12.01 -7.66
N MET A 211 10.23 12.81 -8.55
CA MET A 211 9.44 12.33 -9.68
C MET A 211 10.16 12.77 -10.95
N ALA A 212 10.85 11.85 -11.62
CA ALA A 212 11.57 12.10 -12.85
C ALA A 212 10.76 11.62 -14.06
N PHE A 213 10.60 12.45 -15.08
CA PHE A 213 9.79 12.16 -16.26
C PHE A 213 10.57 12.36 -17.54
N GLY A 214 10.47 11.42 -18.48
CA GLY A 214 11.06 11.51 -19.80
C GLY A 214 10.55 10.40 -20.73
N ASN A 215 10.22 10.76 -21.96
CA ASN A 215 9.85 9.84 -23.04
C ASN A 215 8.86 8.73 -22.64
N THR A 216 7.70 9.09 -22.05
CA THR A 216 6.64 8.18 -21.58
C THR A 216 7.04 7.21 -20.48
N LYS A 217 8.16 7.45 -19.82
CA LYS A 217 8.69 6.66 -18.70
C LYS A 217 8.96 7.56 -17.52
N ASN A 218 9.05 6.97 -16.34
CA ASN A 218 9.37 7.73 -15.13
C ASN A 218 10.24 6.93 -14.16
N LEU A 219 10.95 7.66 -13.30
CA LEU A 219 11.57 7.15 -12.09
C LEU A 219 10.93 7.86 -10.90
N LEU A 220 10.39 7.08 -9.98
CA LEU A 220 9.83 7.57 -8.72
C LEU A 220 10.74 7.14 -7.59
N LEU A 221 11.27 8.10 -6.84
CA LEU A 221 12.22 7.83 -5.76
C LEU A 221 11.69 8.41 -4.45
N GLY A 222 11.96 7.74 -3.34
CA GLY A 222 11.64 8.23 -2.00
C GLY A 222 12.71 7.85 -0.99
N GLN A 223 13.09 8.83 -0.15
CA GLN A 223 13.95 8.55 0.99
C GLN A 223 13.21 7.65 1.97
N LYS A 224 13.93 6.67 2.53
CA LYS A 224 13.42 5.77 3.57
C LYS A 224 14.05 6.08 4.92
N GLY A 225 13.46 5.57 5.97
CA GLY A 225 14.09 5.60 7.28
C GLY A 225 15.50 4.99 7.27
N GLY A 226 16.39 5.54 8.10
CA GLY A 226 17.75 5.03 8.22
C GLY A 226 18.74 5.43 7.11
N GLY A 227 18.35 6.32 6.19
CA GLY A 227 19.21 6.80 5.10
C GLY A 227 19.25 5.85 3.90
N ASP A 228 18.25 5.00 3.76
CA ASP A 228 18.03 4.16 2.59
C ASP A 228 17.14 4.88 1.57
N LEU A 229 17.11 4.39 0.33
CA LEU A 229 16.33 4.93 -0.78
C LEU A 229 15.59 3.80 -1.49
N GLY A 230 14.31 4.03 -1.77
CA GLY A 230 13.52 3.19 -2.66
C GLY A 230 13.28 3.88 -4.00
N PHE A 231 13.28 3.12 -5.08
CA PHE A 231 12.94 3.65 -6.38
C PHE A 231 12.13 2.67 -7.22
N TYR A 232 11.39 3.23 -8.16
CA TYR A 232 10.60 2.50 -9.15
C TYR A 232 10.92 3.05 -10.54
N ALA A 233 11.42 2.19 -11.43
CA ALA A 233 11.45 2.48 -12.87
C ALA A 233 10.13 2.01 -13.46
N SER A 234 9.30 2.94 -13.98
CA SER A 234 7.95 2.69 -14.42
C SER A 234 7.78 2.92 -15.91
N PHE A 235 7.12 1.99 -16.60
CA PHE A 235 6.96 1.99 -18.05
C PHE A 235 5.73 1.19 -18.49
N LYS A 236 5.21 1.47 -19.69
CA LYS A 236 4.15 0.66 -20.31
C LYS A 236 4.75 -0.62 -20.87
N ALA A 237 4.11 -1.76 -20.61
CA ALA A 237 4.53 -3.08 -21.04
C ALA A 237 3.35 -4.05 -21.18
N ASP A 238 3.58 -5.21 -21.80
CA ASP A 238 2.63 -6.32 -21.77
C ASP A 238 2.55 -6.92 -20.35
N GLU A 239 1.38 -7.46 -19.98
CA GLU A 239 1.12 -8.06 -18.66
C GLU A 239 2.19 -9.08 -18.25
N ASN A 240 2.62 -9.89 -19.20
CA ASN A 240 3.60 -10.95 -18.96
C ASN A 240 5.06 -10.51 -19.20
N TRP A 241 5.32 -9.21 -19.31
CA TRP A 241 6.66 -8.70 -19.57
C TRP A 241 7.71 -9.29 -18.60
N ALA A 242 7.40 -9.33 -17.32
CA ALA A 242 8.31 -9.81 -16.28
C ALA A 242 8.66 -11.31 -16.38
N THR A 243 7.79 -12.11 -16.97
CA THR A 243 7.97 -13.57 -17.13
C THR A 243 8.45 -13.96 -18.54
N ASN A 244 8.18 -13.13 -19.54
CA ASN A 244 8.49 -13.42 -20.94
C ASN A 244 9.84 -12.85 -21.42
N ASN A 245 10.55 -12.08 -20.57
CA ASN A 245 11.89 -11.63 -20.85
C ASN A 245 12.95 -12.59 -20.26
N SER A 246 14.20 -12.45 -20.71
CA SER A 246 15.34 -13.27 -20.26
C SER A 246 16.18 -12.56 -19.19
N LEU A 247 15.65 -11.53 -18.52
CA LEU A 247 16.39 -10.75 -17.54
C LEU A 247 16.58 -11.52 -16.23
N ASP A 248 17.79 -11.57 -15.74
CA ASP A 248 18.09 -11.97 -14.37
C ASP A 248 18.02 -10.73 -13.45
N TYR A 249 16.93 -10.61 -12.70
CA TYR A 249 16.71 -9.51 -11.77
C TYR A 249 17.70 -9.48 -10.59
N SER A 250 18.57 -10.49 -10.47
CA SER A 250 19.66 -10.54 -9.49
C SER A 250 21.01 -10.13 -10.09
N ASP A 251 21.08 -9.90 -11.40
CA ASP A 251 22.29 -9.45 -12.09
C ASP A 251 22.25 -7.93 -12.32
N LYS A 252 22.99 -7.18 -11.50
CA LYS A 252 23.06 -5.71 -11.59
C LYS A 252 23.56 -5.21 -12.95
N VAL A 253 24.52 -5.92 -13.55
CA VAL A 253 25.11 -5.51 -14.84
C VAL A 253 24.06 -5.64 -15.94
N GLN A 254 23.36 -6.78 -15.98
CA GLN A 254 22.28 -7.00 -16.93
C GLN A 254 21.15 -5.99 -16.76
N MET A 255 20.78 -5.67 -15.52
CA MET A 255 19.72 -4.71 -15.22
C MET A 255 20.13 -3.27 -15.57
N LEU A 256 21.38 -2.89 -15.39
CA LEU A 256 21.90 -1.59 -15.84
C LEU A 256 21.90 -1.50 -17.38
N GLU A 257 22.32 -2.56 -18.09
CA GLU A 257 22.27 -2.56 -19.56
C GLU A 257 20.83 -2.53 -20.09
N TRP A 258 19.91 -3.21 -19.41
CA TRP A 258 18.48 -3.10 -19.67
C TRP A 258 18.01 -1.64 -19.51
N PHE A 259 18.38 -0.97 -18.42
CA PHE A 259 18.00 0.43 -18.19
C PHE A 259 18.55 1.34 -19.30
N LYS A 260 19.82 1.25 -19.64
CA LYS A 260 20.45 2.04 -20.73
C LYS A 260 19.72 1.84 -22.07
N LYS A 261 19.29 0.61 -22.35
CA LYS A 261 18.57 0.29 -23.58
C LYS A 261 17.15 0.84 -23.60
N GLU A 262 16.43 0.68 -22.49
CA GLU A 262 15.03 1.10 -22.39
C GLU A 262 14.87 2.60 -22.14
N TYR A 263 15.86 3.24 -21.51
CA TYR A 263 15.90 4.65 -21.15
C TYR A 263 17.07 5.37 -21.85
N PRO A 264 17.17 5.31 -23.21
CA PRO A 264 18.39 5.71 -23.93
C PRO A 264 18.70 7.21 -23.84
N GLU A 265 17.69 8.04 -23.61
CA GLU A 265 17.82 9.51 -23.52
C GLU A 265 18.04 10.00 -22.08
N TRP A 266 18.00 9.07 -21.11
CA TRP A 266 18.17 9.40 -19.71
C TRP A 266 19.65 9.58 -19.33
N SER A 267 19.92 10.60 -18.52
CA SER A 267 21.28 10.92 -18.06
C SER A 267 21.91 9.73 -17.31
N SER A 268 23.23 9.62 -17.47
CA SER A 268 24.03 8.61 -16.76
C SER A 268 24.00 8.77 -15.23
N VAL A 269 23.54 9.90 -14.69
CA VAL A 269 23.38 10.09 -13.24
C VAL A 269 22.44 9.06 -12.62
N TRP A 270 21.43 8.59 -13.38
CA TRP A 270 20.50 7.57 -12.92
C TRP A 270 21.13 6.17 -12.83
N HIS A 271 22.29 5.95 -13.46
CA HIS A 271 23.01 4.68 -13.38
C HIS A 271 23.42 4.33 -11.93
N GLU A 272 23.70 5.35 -11.09
CA GLU A 272 24.00 5.14 -9.66
C GLU A 272 22.98 4.26 -8.98
N LEU A 273 21.69 4.38 -9.32
CA LEU A 273 20.62 3.56 -8.74
C LEU A 273 20.82 2.08 -9.06
N PHE A 274 21.08 1.76 -10.34
CA PHE A 274 21.20 0.38 -10.81
C PHE A 274 22.53 -0.27 -10.39
N GLU A 275 23.60 0.51 -10.33
CA GLU A 275 24.93 0.05 -9.88
C GLU A 275 24.95 -0.30 -8.38
N ASN A 276 24.17 0.41 -7.57
CA ASN A 276 24.20 0.30 -6.12
C ASN A 276 22.94 -0.36 -5.51
N VAL A 277 22.00 -0.81 -6.33
CA VAL A 277 20.77 -1.47 -5.86
C VAL A 277 21.08 -2.70 -5.01
N ALA A 278 20.26 -2.94 -4.01
CA ALA A 278 20.16 -4.23 -3.34
C ALA A 278 19.38 -5.19 -4.24
N ILE A 279 19.99 -6.28 -4.63
CA ILE A 279 19.35 -7.31 -5.46
C ILE A 279 18.52 -8.29 -4.62
N PRO A 280 17.50 -8.93 -5.20
CA PRO A 280 17.04 -8.77 -6.59
C PRO A 280 16.17 -7.52 -6.77
N PHE A 281 16.12 -7.01 -8.02
CA PHE A 281 15.02 -6.15 -8.43
C PHE A 281 13.69 -6.91 -8.38
N ILE A 282 12.60 -6.18 -8.12
CA ILE A 282 11.27 -6.80 -8.02
C ILE A 282 10.36 -6.21 -9.11
N PRO A 283 10.02 -6.98 -10.15
CA PRO A 283 9.03 -6.53 -11.12
C PRO A 283 7.63 -6.51 -10.51
N ARG A 284 6.92 -5.43 -10.74
CA ARG A 284 5.58 -5.14 -10.23
C ARG A 284 4.64 -4.84 -11.39
N PRO A 285 4.00 -5.81 -12.02
CA PRO A 285 2.88 -5.52 -12.90
C PRO A 285 1.74 -4.90 -12.09
N ILE A 286 1.22 -3.79 -12.56
CA ILE A 286 0.24 -2.98 -11.83
C ILE A 286 -1.17 -3.39 -12.23
N TYR A 287 -1.96 -3.78 -11.25
CA TYR A 287 -3.34 -4.23 -11.42
C TYR A 287 -4.33 -3.26 -10.77
N CYS A 288 -5.56 -3.30 -11.28
CA CYS A 288 -6.68 -2.55 -10.75
C CYS A 288 -7.94 -3.43 -10.73
N MET A 289 -8.73 -3.34 -9.66
CA MET A 289 -10.07 -3.94 -9.66
C MET A 289 -11.01 -3.15 -10.58
N PRO A 290 -12.00 -3.82 -11.24
CA PRO A 290 -13.01 -3.12 -12.03
C PRO A 290 -13.73 -2.04 -11.22
N LEU A 291 -13.87 -0.84 -11.80
CA LEU A 291 -14.47 0.31 -11.12
C LEU A 291 -15.96 0.12 -10.79
N ASN A 292 -16.63 -0.74 -11.51
CA ASN A 292 -18.05 -1.06 -11.33
C ASN A 292 -18.29 -2.39 -10.60
N GLN A 293 -17.28 -2.87 -9.86
CA GLN A 293 -17.41 -4.13 -9.11
C GLN A 293 -18.52 -4.05 -8.07
N THR A 294 -19.26 -5.12 -7.94
CA THR A 294 -20.29 -5.32 -6.92
C THR A 294 -20.54 -6.81 -6.72
N TRP A 295 -20.95 -7.19 -5.52
CA TRP A 295 -21.29 -8.58 -5.17
C TRP A 295 -22.39 -8.58 -4.10
N GLU A 296 -22.98 -9.73 -3.85
CA GLU A 296 -23.94 -9.91 -2.77
C GLU A 296 -23.22 -10.13 -1.45
N ALA A 297 -23.56 -9.33 -0.43
CA ALA A 297 -22.94 -9.41 0.88
C ALA A 297 -23.23 -10.73 1.58
N LEU A 298 -22.20 -11.39 2.07
CA LEU A 298 -22.31 -12.64 2.82
C LEU A 298 -22.57 -12.37 4.30
N PRO A 299 -23.20 -13.32 5.02
CA PRO A 299 -23.59 -13.12 6.41
C PRO A 299 -22.42 -12.88 7.38
N ASN A 300 -21.24 -13.42 7.07
CA ASN A 300 -20.11 -13.49 7.98
C ASN A 300 -18.75 -13.57 7.28
N LEU A 301 -18.67 -13.04 6.06
CA LEU A 301 -17.45 -12.98 5.28
C LEU A 301 -17.40 -11.68 4.48
N THR A 302 -16.32 -10.92 4.61
CA THR A 302 -16.07 -9.68 3.86
C THR A 302 -14.58 -9.46 3.62
N MET A 303 -14.21 -8.38 2.94
CA MET A 303 -12.82 -8.03 2.62
C MET A 303 -12.57 -6.53 2.72
N ILE A 304 -11.29 -6.16 2.99
CA ILE A 304 -10.81 -4.79 3.15
C ILE A 304 -9.50 -4.60 2.37
N GLY A 305 -9.22 -3.36 1.99
CA GLY A 305 -7.99 -2.96 1.32
C GLY A 305 -7.77 -3.66 -0.02
N ASP A 306 -6.52 -3.97 -0.35
CA ASP A 306 -6.18 -4.58 -1.65
C ASP A 306 -6.86 -5.93 -1.89
N ALA A 307 -7.32 -6.61 -0.85
CA ALA A 307 -8.13 -7.82 -1.03
C ALA A 307 -9.47 -7.51 -1.70
N ALA A 308 -10.03 -6.32 -1.46
CA ALA A 308 -11.28 -5.84 -2.04
C ALA A 308 -11.06 -5.00 -3.31
N HIS A 309 -10.08 -4.09 -3.30
CA HIS A 309 -10.00 -3.03 -4.29
C HIS A 309 -8.55 -2.62 -4.65
N VAL A 310 -7.68 -3.61 -4.93
CA VAL A 310 -6.33 -3.27 -5.43
C VAL A 310 -6.41 -2.25 -6.55
N MET A 311 -5.58 -1.21 -6.46
CA MET A 311 -5.52 -0.09 -7.40
C MET A 311 -4.07 0.30 -7.70
N PRO A 312 -3.81 1.00 -8.83
CA PRO A 312 -2.47 1.51 -9.11
C PRO A 312 -1.98 2.49 -8.04
N PRO A 313 -0.67 2.66 -7.85
CA PRO A 313 -0.13 3.51 -6.77
C PRO A 313 -0.08 5.01 -7.11
N PHE A 314 -0.56 5.44 -8.28
CA PHE A 314 -0.31 6.78 -8.84
C PHE A 314 -1.16 7.92 -8.23
N ALA A 315 -2.02 7.62 -7.26
CA ALA A 315 -2.74 8.62 -6.47
C ALA A 315 -2.36 8.57 -4.97
N GLY A 316 -1.50 7.62 -4.54
CA GLY A 316 -1.13 7.47 -3.12
C GLY A 316 -2.22 6.91 -2.22
N GLU A 317 -3.36 6.46 -2.78
CA GLU A 317 -4.59 6.18 -2.02
C GLU A 317 -4.68 4.77 -1.43
N GLY A 318 -3.92 3.80 -1.94
CA GLY A 318 -4.13 2.38 -1.60
C GLY A 318 -4.09 2.08 -0.09
N ALA A 319 -3.07 2.58 0.61
CA ALA A 319 -2.92 2.36 2.05
C ALA A 319 -3.96 3.17 2.86
N ASN A 320 -4.27 4.39 2.42
CA ASN A 320 -5.27 5.26 3.01
C ASN A 320 -6.67 4.65 2.94
N MET A 321 -7.08 4.18 1.75
CA MET A 321 -8.35 3.49 1.56
C MET A 321 -8.42 2.20 2.40
N ALA A 322 -7.34 1.43 2.46
CA ALA A 322 -7.29 0.21 3.25
C ALA A 322 -7.43 0.46 4.77
N MET A 323 -6.87 1.56 5.28
CA MET A 323 -7.02 1.95 6.69
C MET A 323 -8.40 2.55 6.97
N LEU A 324 -8.97 3.29 6.02
CA LEU A 324 -10.34 3.79 6.10
C LEU A 324 -11.37 2.64 6.09
N ASP A 325 -11.14 1.60 5.29
CA ASP A 325 -11.97 0.40 5.34
C ASP A 325 -11.98 -0.23 6.73
N ALA A 326 -10.80 -0.32 7.37
CA ALA A 326 -10.69 -0.84 8.72
C ALA A 326 -11.48 0.01 9.73
N LEU A 327 -11.41 1.33 9.60
CA LEU A 327 -12.16 2.27 10.44
C LEU A 327 -13.67 2.09 10.23
N GLU A 328 -14.15 2.23 9.01
CA GLU A 328 -15.57 2.13 8.70
C GLU A 328 -16.16 0.76 9.05
N LEU A 329 -15.50 -0.34 8.62
CA LEU A 329 -15.98 -1.69 8.94
C LEU A 329 -16.08 -1.90 10.46
N SER A 330 -15.11 -1.40 11.23
CA SER A 330 -15.16 -1.49 12.69
C SER A 330 -16.38 -0.77 13.26
N GLU A 331 -16.68 0.44 12.74
CA GLU A 331 -17.84 1.24 13.18
C GLU A 331 -19.15 0.58 12.77
N TYR A 332 -19.27 0.04 11.57
CA TYR A 332 -20.47 -0.69 11.14
C TYR A 332 -20.72 -1.94 11.98
N LEU A 333 -19.70 -2.76 12.24
CA LEU A 333 -19.83 -4.01 12.96
C LEU A 333 -20.08 -3.83 14.48
N THR A 334 -19.71 -2.68 15.03
CA THR A 334 -19.89 -2.38 16.46
C THR A 334 -21.05 -1.42 16.74
N SER A 335 -21.74 -0.95 15.71
CA SER A 335 -22.91 -0.09 15.82
C SER A 335 -24.15 -0.87 16.25
N ASP A 336 -25.00 -0.23 17.04
CA ASP A 336 -26.34 -0.73 17.38
C ASP A 336 -27.40 -0.38 16.32
N ASN A 337 -27.01 0.27 15.22
CA ASN A 337 -27.92 0.69 14.13
C ASN A 337 -28.32 -0.47 13.20
N TYR A 338 -27.67 -1.62 13.29
CA TYR A 338 -27.90 -2.78 12.43
C TYR A 338 -28.41 -3.96 13.22
N ASN A 339 -29.31 -4.74 12.61
CA ASN A 339 -29.91 -5.91 13.26
C ASN A 339 -29.08 -7.18 13.05
N THR A 340 -28.29 -7.24 11.98
CA THR A 340 -27.46 -8.39 11.62
C THR A 340 -26.07 -7.97 11.14
N VAL A 341 -25.10 -8.87 11.27
CA VAL A 341 -23.73 -8.69 10.70
C VAL A 341 -23.81 -8.52 9.20
N GLN A 342 -24.67 -9.27 8.50
CA GLN A 342 -24.85 -9.16 7.05
C GLN A 342 -25.34 -7.77 6.62
N GLU A 343 -26.27 -7.18 7.37
CA GLU A 343 -26.75 -5.82 7.09
C GLU A 343 -25.61 -4.80 7.21
N ALA A 344 -24.82 -4.88 8.29
CA ALA A 344 -23.64 -4.03 8.50
C ALA A 344 -22.60 -4.21 7.39
N ILE A 345 -22.28 -5.44 7.02
CA ILE A 345 -21.36 -5.77 5.91
C ILE A 345 -21.89 -5.20 4.58
N SER A 346 -23.17 -5.38 4.29
CA SER A 346 -23.78 -4.94 3.02
C SER A 346 -23.66 -3.43 2.81
N ILE A 347 -23.93 -2.65 3.85
CA ILE A 347 -23.81 -1.18 3.78
C ILE A 347 -22.34 -0.76 3.68
N TYR A 348 -21.46 -1.41 4.46
CA TYR A 348 -20.02 -1.17 4.36
C TYR A 348 -19.51 -1.42 2.94
N GLU A 349 -19.77 -2.60 2.36
CA GLU A 349 -19.29 -3.00 1.03
C GLU A 349 -19.80 -2.06 -0.06
N LEU A 350 -21.06 -1.63 0.02
CA LEU A 350 -21.63 -0.65 -0.91
C LEU A 350 -20.87 0.69 -0.88
N ASN A 351 -20.55 1.20 0.30
CA ASN A 351 -19.85 2.47 0.47
C ASN A 351 -18.36 2.32 0.10
N MET A 352 -17.72 1.25 0.53
CA MET A 352 -16.34 0.91 0.21
C MET A 352 -16.12 0.80 -1.30
N CYS A 353 -16.97 0.06 -2.03
CA CYS A 353 -16.86 -0.08 -3.48
C CYS A 353 -16.99 1.27 -4.21
N LYS A 354 -17.91 2.15 -3.80
CA LYS A 354 -18.07 3.49 -4.40
C LYS A 354 -16.85 4.37 -4.17
N ARG A 355 -16.31 4.39 -2.95
CA ARG A 355 -15.13 5.16 -2.59
C ARG A 355 -13.89 4.64 -3.32
N ALA A 356 -13.67 3.34 -3.28
CA ALA A 356 -12.54 2.69 -3.93
C ALA A 356 -12.57 2.88 -5.46
N ALA A 357 -13.75 2.85 -6.09
CA ALA A 357 -13.89 3.11 -7.52
C ALA A 357 -13.40 4.51 -7.91
N LYS A 358 -13.73 5.54 -7.10
CA LYS A 358 -13.26 6.91 -7.33
C LYS A 358 -11.74 7.02 -7.22
N ALA A 359 -11.15 6.49 -6.15
CA ALA A 359 -9.70 6.50 -5.92
C ALA A 359 -8.95 5.70 -7.00
N ALA A 360 -9.49 4.55 -7.41
CA ALA A 360 -8.92 3.73 -8.46
C ALA A 360 -8.99 4.41 -9.84
N GLN A 361 -10.09 5.09 -10.17
CA GLN A 361 -10.22 5.87 -11.40
C GLN A 361 -9.17 6.97 -11.46
N GLU A 362 -9.04 7.77 -10.41
CA GLU A 362 -8.04 8.83 -10.31
C GLU A 362 -6.62 8.26 -10.47
N SER A 363 -6.34 7.14 -9.82
CA SER A 363 -5.05 6.47 -9.91
C SER A 363 -4.74 5.94 -11.32
N LEU A 364 -5.74 5.41 -12.03
CA LEU A 364 -5.60 5.01 -13.44
C LEU A 364 -5.32 6.21 -14.35
N GLU A 365 -6.07 7.31 -14.18
CA GLU A 365 -5.90 8.54 -14.96
C GLU A 365 -4.52 9.17 -14.72
N ASN A 366 -4.07 9.20 -13.46
CA ASN A 366 -2.72 9.67 -13.12
C ASN A 366 -1.65 8.78 -13.73
N GLY A 367 -1.83 7.46 -13.70
CA GLY A 367 -0.94 6.52 -14.36
C GLY A 367 -0.79 6.80 -15.86
N GLU A 368 -1.90 7.04 -16.57
CA GLU A 368 -1.87 7.41 -17.98
C GLU A 368 -1.15 8.76 -18.23
N LYS A 369 -1.43 9.78 -17.40
CA LYS A 369 -0.77 11.10 -17.48
C LYS A 369 0.74 10.98 -17.24
N MET A 370 1.16 10.25 -16.23
CA MET A 370 2.57 10.04 -15.87
C MET A 370 3.35 9.24 -16.92
N HIS A 371 2.67 8.50 -17.81
CA HIS A 371 3.25 7.73 -18.91
C HIS A 371 2.89 8.32 -20.29
N SER A 372 2.59 9.61 -20.34
CA SER A 372 2.36 10.36 -21.57
C SER A 372 3.63 11.09 -22.03
N LYS A 373 3.63 11.59 -23.28
CA LYS A 373 4.73 12.44 -23.77
C LYS A 373 4.83 13.78 -23.05
N ASP A 374 3.70 14.26 -22.53
CA ASP A 374 3.59 15.55 -21.82
C ASP A 374 3.64 15.38 -20.29
N ALA A 375 4.09 14.21 -19.79
CA ALA A 375 4.06 13.88 -18.37
C ALA A 375 4.69 14.96 -17.47
N LEU A 376 5.90 15.40 -17.80
CA LEU A 376 6.60 16.47 -17.08
C LEU A 376 5.75 17.74 -16.97
N LYS A 377 5.24 18.22 -18.11
CA LYS A 377 4.42 19.44 -18.16
C LYS A 377 3.12 19.28 -17.36
N THR A 378 2.47 18.13 -17.48
CA THR A 378 1.22 17.83 -16.78
C THR A 378 1.42 17.81 -15.27
N MET A 379 2.51 17.18 -14.82
CA MET A 379 2.80 17.10 -13.38
C MET A 379 3.25 18.45 -12.81
N LEU A 380 4.03 19.24 -13.56
CA LEU A 380 4.37 20.61 -13.15
C LEU A 380 3.13 21.49 -13.00
N HIS A 381 2.15 21.38 -13.89
CA HIS A 381 0.89 22.10 -13.77
C HIS A 381 0.12 21.68 -12.51
N PHE A 382 -0.01 20.37 -12.27
CA PHE A 382 -0.66 19.83 -11.08
C PHE A 382 -0.05 20.37 -9.77
N PHE A 383 1.29 20.32 -9.65
CA PHE A 383 1.97 20.79 -8.42
C PHE A 383 2.08 22.32 -8.31
N SER A 384 1.81 23.08 -9.36
CA SER A 384 1.77 24.55 -9.32
C SER A 384 0.40 25.11 -8.90
N GLU A 385 -0.67 24.30 -8.95
CA GLU A 385 -2.02 24.69 -8.57
C GLU A 385 -2.39 24.28 -7.14
N HIS A 386 -1.56 23.44 -6.52
CA HIS A 386 -1.75 22.91 -5.16
C HIS A 386 -0.53 23.24 -4.29
#